data_fa2af14faacaf7d301991f7e1e2dd12b
#
_entry.id   fa2af14faacaf7d301991f7e1e2dd12b
#
_cell.length_a   1.000
_cell.length_b   1.000
_cell.length_c   1.000
_cell.angle_alpha   90.00
_cell.angle_beta   90.00
_cell.angle_gamma   90.00
#
_symmetry.space_group_name_H-M   'P 1'
#
loop_
_entity.id
_entity.type
_entity.pdbx_description
1 polymer ?
#
loop_
_entity_poly.entity_id
_entity_poly.type
_entity_poly.pdbx_seq_one_letter_code
_entity_poly.pdbx_strand_id
1 'polypeptide(L)'
;MKTVATTVRLTPRECDGIRSAVATACEETGAVWRRIVVFGSRADPTRRGGDIDLLIELEPGTLCDSFRLAQRLRLALEDEIGEQHVDLVLDDGNADTAFPAIARETGVELWSNT
;
A
#
# COMPACT_ATOMS: atom_id res chain seq x y z
N MET A 1 -13.72 1.39 -13.12
CA MET A 1 -12.45 1.20 -12.41
C MET A 1 -11.50 0.40 -13.27
N LYS A 2 -10.28 0.86 -13.40
CA LYS A 2 -9.30 0.13 -14.19
C LYS A 2 -8.94 -1.20 -13.55
N THR A 3 -8.81 -2.22 -14.37
CA THR A 3 -8.39 -3.53 -13.92
C THR A 3 -6.89 -3.48 -13.61
N VAL A 4 -6.55 -3.44 -12.38
CA VAL A 4 -5.19 -3.27 -11.89
C VAL A 4 -4.27 -4.39 -12.36
N ALA A 5 -4.82 -5.60 -12.48
CA ALA A 5 -4.07 -6.78 -12.85
C ALA A 5 -3.37 -6.66 -14.22
N THR A 6 -3.82 -5.76 -15.10
CA THR A 6 -3.22 -5.56 -16.41
C THR A 6 -2.07 -4.56 -16.42
N THR A 7 -1.91 -3.79 -15.34
CA THR A 7 -0.94 -2.70 -15.29
C THR A 7 0.16 -2.89 -14.25
N VAL A 8 -0.01 -3.85 -13.34
CA VAL A 8 0.97 -4.12 -12.28
C VAL A 8 1.39 -5.57 -12.30
N ARG A 9 2.59 -5.84 -11.79
CA ARG A 9 3.11 -7.20 -11.68
C ARG A 9 2.76 -7.81 -10.32
N LEU A 10 1.48 -7.89 -10.05
CA LEU A 10 0.92 -8.54 -8.87
C LEU A 10 -0.17 -9.50 -9.32
N THR A 11 -0.22 -10.65 -8.71
CA THR A 11 -1.32 -11.59 -8.96
C THR A 11 -2.60 -11.05 -8.34
N PRO A 12 -3.78 -11.46 -8.83
CA PRO A 12 -5.04 -11.09 -8.17
C PRO A 12 -5.05 -11.45 -6.69
N ARG A 13 -4.46 -12.59 -6.34
CA ARG A 13 -4.37 -13.03 -4.95
C ARG A 13 -3.51 -12.08 -4.11
N GLU A 14 -2.40 -11.60 -4.67
CA GLU A 14 -1.57 -10.61 -3.99
C GLU A 14 -2.31 -9.29 -3.80
N CYS A 15 -3.03 -8.83 -4.82
CA CYS A 15 -3.83 -7.61 -4.71
C CYS A 15 -4.87 -7.72 -3.60
N ASP A 16 -5.61 -8.82 -3.57
CA ASP A 16 -6.62 -9.05 -2.53
C ASP A 16 -6.00 -9.17 -1.15
N GLY A 17 -4.86 -9.84 -1.05
CA GLY A 17 -4.13 -9.99 0.21
C GLY A 17 -3.63 -8.66 0.75
N ILE A 18 -3.14 -7.79 -0.12
CA ILE A 18 -2.70 -6.45 0.27
C ILE A 18 -3.88 -5.65 0.84
N ARG A 19 -5.02 -5.67 0.15
CA ARG A 19 -6.21 -4.97 0.64
C ARG A 19 -6.67 -5.50 1.99
N SER A 20 -6.71 -6.80 2.13
CA SER A 20 -7.11 -7.46 3.38
C SER A 20 -6.16 -7.08 4.52
N ALA A 21 -4.86 -7.09 4.26
CA ALA A 21 -3.85 -6.72 5.25
C ALA A 21 -4.01 -5.26 5.70
N VAL A 22 -4.21 -4.36 4.76
CA VAL A 22 -4.40 -2.93 5.07
C VAL A 22 -5.67 -2.73 5.90
N ALA A 23 -6.77 -3.35 5.49
CA ALA A 23 -8.03 -3.23 6.22
C ALA A 23 -7.90 -3.76 7.66
N THR A 24 -7.26 -4.91 7.83
CA THR A 24 -7.07 -5.51 9.16
C THR A 24 -6.19 -4.64 10.05
N ALA A 25 -5.05 -4.19 9.53
CA ALA A 25 -4.12 -3.38 10.32
C ALA A 25 -4.73 -2.03 10.71
N CYS A 26 -5.47 -1.41 9.79
CA CYS A 26 -6.14 -0.15 10.07
C CYS A 26 -7.24 -0.32 11.11
N GLU A 27 -8.01 -1.39 11.01
CA GLU A 27 -9.06 -1.69 11.99
C GLU A 27 -8.47 -1.89 13.39
N GLU A 28 -7.37 -2.61 13.49
CA GLU A 28 -6.71 -2.88 14.78
C GLU A 28 -6.11 -1.63 15.42
N THR A 29 -5.70 -0.67 14.63
CA THR A 29 -5.00 0.54 15.13
C THR A 29 -5.86 1.79 15.13
N GLY A 30 -7.08 1.71 14.61
CA GLY A 30 -7.97 2.87 14.52
C GLY A 30 -7.67 3.80 13.36
N ALA A 31 -6.75 3.42 12.48
CA ALA A 31 -6.44 4.21 11.30
C ALA A 31 -7.55 4.07 10.25
N VAL A 32 -7.73 5.11 9.44
CA VAL A 32 -8.66 5.07 8.30
C VAL A 32 -7.84 5.27 7.03
N TRP A 33 -7.86 4.28 6.14
CA TRP A 33 -7.11 4.38 4.88
C TRP A 33 -8.02 4.87 3.75
N ARG A 34 -7.41 5.58 2.80
CA ARG A 34 -8.11 6.11 1.62
C ARG A 34 -7.73 5.40 0.34
N ARG A 35 -6.44 5.21 0.11
CA ARG A 35 -5.94 4.59 -1.12
C ARG A 35 -4.75 3.70 -0.84
N ILE A 36 -4.61 2.69 -1.65
CA ILE A 36 -3.44 1.81 -1.69
C ILE A 36 -2.84 1.95 -3.07
N VAL A 37 -1.58 2.38 -3.13
CA VAL A 37 -0.87 2.62 -4.40
C VAL A 37 0.38 1.75 -4.43
N VAL A 38 0.57 1.04 -5.54
CA VAL A 38 1.83 0.33 -5.80
C VAL A 38 2.68 1.20 -6.70
N PHE A 39 3.96 1.29 -6.40
CA PHE A 39 4.89 2.06 -7.22
C PHE A 39 6.18 1.27 -7.41
N GLY A 40 7.17 1.87 -8.05
CA GLY A 40 8.44 1.20 -8.29
C GLY A 40 8.34 0.10 -9.34
N SER A 41 9.14 -0.95 -9.19
CA SER A 41 9.29 -1.99 -10.21
C SER A 41 8.01 -2.78 -10.45
N ARG A 42 7.18 -2.98 -9.42
CA ARG A 42 5.93 -3.74 -9.57
C ARG A 42 4.83 -2.95 -10.29
N ALA A 43 4.96 -1.62 -10.35
CA ALA A 43 4.04 -0.78 -11.12
C ALA A 43 4.38 -0.76 -12.61
N ASP A 44 5.56 -1.22 -12.98
CA ASP A 44 6.03 -1.23 -14.37
C ASP A 44 6.01 -2.66 -14.91
N PRO A 45 5.13 -2.98 -15.87
CA PRO A 45 5.02 -4.35 -16.40
C PRO A 45 6.24 -4.79 -17.20
N THR A 46 7.12 -3.86 -17.57
CA THR A 46 8.33 -4.17 -18.34
C THR A 46 9.52 -4.53 -17.46
N ARG A 47 9.46 -4.27 -16.16
CA ARG A 47 10.55 -4.55 -15.23
C ARG A 47 10.34 -5.87 -14.52
N ARG A 48 11.44 -6.48 -14.11
CA ARG A 48 11.39 -7.79 -13.46
C ARG A 48 11.77 -7.71 -11.99
N GLY A 49 11.25 -8.67 -11.22
CA GLY A 49 11.63 -8.94 -9.84
C GLY A 49 11.36 -7.78 -8.93
N GLY A 50 12.09 -7.77 -7.86
CA GLY A 50 12.12 -6.66 -6.95
C GLY A 50 11.06 -6.69 -5.87
N ASP A 51 11.23 -5.74 -4.99
CA ASP A 51 10.39 -5.57 -3.82
C ASP A 51 9.03 -4.98 -4.21
N ILE A 52 8.07 -5.16 -3.34
CA ILE A 52 6.78 -4.52 -3.50
C ILE A 52 6.85 -3.18 -2.77
N ASP A 53 6.63 -2.09 -3.50
CA ASP A 53 6.62 -0.75 -2.92
C ASP A 53 5.18 -0.28 -2.81
N LEU A 54 4.72 -0.04 -1.60
CA LEU A 54 3.34 0.34 -1.31
C LEU A 54 3.27 1.70 -0.63
N LEU A 55 2.39 2.54 -1.14
CA LEU A 55 1.97 3.76 -0.48
C LEU A 55 0.55 3.57 0.04
N ILE A 56 0.38 3.76 1.33
CA ILE A 56 -0.93 3.73 1.97
C ILE A 56 -1.30 5.16 2.34
N GLU A 57 -2.29 5.72 1.65
CA GLU A 57 -2.80 7.04 1.99
C GLU A 57 -3.86 6.91 3.07
N LEU A 58 -3.63 7.59 4.16
CA LEU A 58 -4.54 7.61 5.29
C LEU A 58 -5.43 8.84 5.21
N GLU A 59 -6.59 8.76 5.85
CA GLU A 59 -7.49 9.89 5.97
C GLU A 59 -6.79 11.03 6.72
N PRO A 60 -6.82 12.27 6.22
CA PRO A 60 -6.24 13.40 6.94
C PRO A 60 -6.87 13.52 8.33
N GLY A 61 -6.05 13.74 9.34
CA GLY A 61 -6.52 13.82 10.71
C GLY A 61 -6.69 12.48 11.41
N THR A 62 -6.35 11.37 10.73
CA THR A 62 -6.34 10.06 11.38
C THR A 62 -5.38 10.10 12.57
N LEU A 63 -5.89 9.76 13.74
CA LEU A 63 -5.08 9.67 14.96
C LEU A 63 -4.68 8.22 15.16
N CYS A 64 -3.45 7.91 14.81
CA CYS A 64 -2.92 6.58 15.03
C CYS A 64 -1.40 6.66 15.21
N ASP A 65 -0.85 5.64 15.87
CA ASP A 65 0.59 5.47 15.98
C ASP A 65 1.08 4.85 14.67
N SER A 66 1.77 5.65 13.85
CA SER A 66 2.28 5.19 12.55
C SER A 66 3.24 4.02 12.67
N PHE A 67 4.04 3.98 13.71
CA PHE A 67 4.96 2.87 13.94
C PHE A 67 4.19 1.57 14.21
N ARG A 68 3.18 1.65 15.04
CA ARG A 68 2.34 0.49 15.34
C ARG A 68 1.58 0.02 14.11
N LEU A 69 1.05 0.98 13.34
CA LEU A 69 0.36 0.65 12.10
C LEU A 69 1.29 -0.07 11.12
N ALA A 70 2.51 0.44 10.95
CA ALA A 70 3.49 -0.18 10.06
C ALA A 70 3.83 -1.60 10.50
N GLN A 71 4.00 -1.83 11.82
CA GLN A 71 4.27 -3.17 12.34
C GLN A 71 3.12 -4.13 12.07
N ARG A 72 1.90 -3.70 12.33
CA ARG A 72 0.70 -4.52 12.10
C ARG A 72 0.53 -4.82 10.61
N LEU A 73 0.79 -3.82 9.78
CA LEU A 73 0.72 -3.98 8.32
C LEU A 73 1.73 -5.01 7.83
N ARG A 74 2.97 -4.95 8.30
CA ARG A 74 3.99 -5.93 7.89
C ARG A 74 3.61 -7.35 8.28
N LEU A 75 3.09 -7.55 9.48
CA LEU A 75 2.64 -8.86 9.93
C LEU A 75 1.45 -9.36 9.11
N ALA A 76 0.48 -8.49 8.88
CA ALA A 76 -0.70 -8.86 8.11
C ALA A 76 -0.35 -9.17 6.65
N LEU A 77 0.55 -8.39 6.05
CA LEU A 77 1.03 -8.65 4.69
C LEU A 77 1.73 -10.00 4.59
N GLU A 78 2.59 -10.32 5.55
CA GLU A 78 3.27 -11.61 5.57
C GLU A 78 2.27 -12.78 5.67
N ASP A 79 1.23 -12.63 6.47
CA ASP A 79 0.17 -13.64 6.57
C ASP A 79 -0.59 -13.82 5.26
N GLU A 80 -0.84 -12.73 4.54
CA GLU A 80 -1.68 -12.75 3.34
C GLU A 80 -0.92 -13.13 2.07
N ILE A 81 0.29 -12.60 1.90
CA ILE A 81 1.05 -12.78 0.66
C ILE A 81 2.38 -13.49 0.84
N GLY A 82 2.67 -13.96 2.05
CA GLY A 82 3.90 -14.68 2.35
C GLY A 82 5.09 -13.77 2.61
N GLU A 83 6.24 -14.39 2.75
CA GLU A 83 7.49 -13.68 3.01
C GLU A 83 7.99 -12.99 1.74
N GLN A 84 7.60 -11.75 1.56
CA GLN A 84 8.09 -10.90 0.49
C GLN A 84 8.60 -9.60 1.10
N HIS A 85 9.62 -9.05 0.49
CA HIS A 85 10.10 -7.74 0.93
C HIS A 85 9.12 -6.67 0.45
N VAL A 86 8.56 -5.93 1.39
CA VAL A 86 7.60 -4.87 1.11
C VAL A 86 8.09 -3.58 1.75
N ASP A 87 8.29 -2.56 0.93
CA ASP A 87 8.59 -1.22 1.40
C ASP A 87 7.30 -0.46 1.56
N LEU A 88 7.05 0.00 2.78
CA LEU A 88 5.81 0.70 3.13
C LEU A 88 6.06 2.18 3.32
N VAL A 89 5.24 2.99 2.65
CA VAL A 89 5.18 4.43 2.90
C VAL A 89 3.78 4.75 3.37
N LEU A 90 3.68 5.37 4.55
CA LEU A 90 2.40 5.80 5.09
C LEU A 90 2.28 7.30 4.92
N ASP A 91 1.19 7.74 4.30
CA ASP A 91 0.90 9.15 4.09
C ASP A 91 -0.33 9.54 4.90
N ASP A 92 -0.11 10.28 5.96
CA ASP A 92 -1.18 10.73 6.87
C ASP A 92 -1.72 12.12 6.52
N GLY A 93 -1.35 12.63 5.36
CA GLY A 93 -1.74 13.98 4.95
C GLY A 93 -0.74 15.06 5.34
N ASN A 94 0.31 14.70 6.06
CA ASN A 94 1.41 15.60 6.35
C ASN A 94 2.27 15.76 5.11
N ALA A 95 2.20 16.93 4.50
CA ALA A 95 2.72 17.17 3.15
C ALA A 95 4.25 17.31 3.04
N ASP A 96 4.99 17.00 4.07
CA ASP A 96 6.41 17.33 4.13
C ASP A 96 7.34 16.30 3.48
N THR A 97 6.82 15.28 2.84
CA THR A 97 7.67 14.33 2.14
C THR A 97 7.37 14.37 0.65
N ALA A 98 8.39 14.63 -0.16
CA ALA A 98 8.30 14.59 -1.61
C ALA A 98 8.05 13.16 -2.12
N PHE A 99 8.40 12.17 -1.33
CA PHE A 99 8.31 10.77 -1.73
C PHE A 99 6.87 10.30 -1.98
N PRO A 100 5.89 10.60 -1.12
CA PRO A 100 4.50 10.26 -1.42
C PRO A 100 3.97 10.91 -2.70
N ALA A 101 4.38 12.14 -2.99
CA ALA A 101 3.97 12.81 -4.23
C ALA A 101 4.51 12.08 -5.46
N ILE A 102 5.77 11.68 -5.43
CA ILE A 102 6.39 10.91 -6.51
C ILE A 102 5.66 9.57 -6.69
N ALA A 103 5.37 8.90 -5.60
CA ALA A 103 4.66 7.62 -5.64
C ALA A 103 3.27 7.78 -6.26
N ARG A 104 2.56 8.86 -5.94
CA ARG A 104 1.25 9.13 -6.52
C ARG A 104 1.32 9.41 -8.02
N GLU A 105 2.36 10.09 -8.47
CA GLU A 105 2.53 10.41 -9.89
C GLU A 105 2.90 9.19 -10.72
N THR A 106 3.74 8.33 -10.19
CA THR A 106 4.29 7.19 -10.92
C THR A 106 3.64 5.87 -10.57
N GLY A 107 2.88 5.83 -9.49
CA GLY A 107 2.27 4.61 -8.99
C GLY A 107 0.94 4.29 -9.65
N VAL A 108 0.46 3.09 -9.36
CA VAL A 108 -0.83 2.60 -9.83
C VAL A 108 -1.70 2.35 -8.62
N GLU A 109 -2.89 2.94 -8.62
CA GLU A 109 -3.85 2.74 -7.55
C GLU A 109 -4.38 1.31 -7.59
N LEU A 110 -4.18 0.56 -6.51
CA LEU A 110 -4.75 -0.77 -6.36
C LEU A 110 -6.18 -0.72 -5.83
N TRP A 111 -6.39 0.10 -4.81
CA TRP A 111 -7.68 0.19 -4.13
C TRP A 111 -7.95 1.62 -3.69
N SER A 112 -9.21 2.00 -3.77
CA SER A 112 -9.69 3.28 -3.25
C SER A 112 -10.86 3.02 -2.32
N ASN A 113 -10.77 3.59 -1.13
CA ASN A 113 -11.81 3.44 -0.12
C ASN A 113 -12.55 4.76 0.03
N THR A 114 -13.25 5.16 -1.02
CA THR A 114 -14.01 6.41 -1.04
C THR A 114 -15.47 6.15 -1.32
#